data_f5a533c8f54d868da7d41e450bdbc21a
#
_entry.id   f5a533c8f54d868da7d41e450bdbc21a
#
_cell.length_a   1.000
_cell.length_b   1.000
_cell.length_c   1.000
_cell.angle_alpha   90.00
_cell.angle_beta   90.00
_cell.angle_gamma   90.00
#
_symmetry.space_group_name_H-M   'P 1'
#
loop_
_entity.id
_entity.type
_entity.pdbx_description
1 polymer ?
#
loop_
_entity_poly.entity_id
_entity_poly.type
_entity_poly.pdbx_seq_one_letter_code
_entity_poly.pdbx_strand_id
1 'polypeptide(L)'
;MAWKTVYATALAAAFAAFAITGGIRASETVIRAEEHLAPAAGVDSTIPFANSGNIRDWRPDGTDGLYVQDSRGDWYRAALAAPCTDLPNADQIAFLTRGPDQLDKFSAIAVRGERCSFTTFVTSAAPPKREKLAAAKS
;
A
#
# COMPACT_ATOMS: atom_id res chain seq x y z
N MET A 1 -44.13 -60.74 21.06
CA MET A 1 -43.77 -60.48 20.92
C MET A 1 -42.92 -59.63 20.57
N ALA A 2 -42.49 -59.13 20.22
CA ALA A 2 -41.70 -58.50 19.90
C ALA A 2 -41.50 -57.42 19.65
N TRP A 3 -41.24 -56.84 19.64
CA TRP A 3 -40.96 -55.95 19.27
C TRP A 3 -40.25 -55.12 19.41
N LYS A 4 -39.85 -54.71 19.28
CA LYS A 4 -39.35 -54.08 19.28
C LYS A 4 -38.67 -53.36 18.95
N THR A 5 -38.24 -52.77 18.77
CA THR A 5 -37.52 -52.36 18.42
C THR A 5 -37.20 -51.36 17.86
N VAL A 6 -36.97 -50.72 17.53
CA VAL A 6 -36.93 -49.97 16.90
C VAL A 6 -36.58 -48.85 17.19
N TYR A 7 -36.11 -48.29 17.36
CA TYR A 7 -35.82 -47.25 17.62
C TYR A 7 -34.76 -46.66 17.50
N ALA A 8 -34.03 -46.66 17.19
CA ALA A 8 -32.82 -46.21 17.32
C ALA A 8 -32.25 -45.39 16.28
N THR A 9 -32.85 -45.11 15.34
CA THR A 9 -32.28 -44.56 14.15
C THR A 9 -32.45 -43.09 13.98
N ALA A 10 -33.12 -42.49 14.87
CA ALA A 10 -33.44 -41.07 14.65
C ALA A 10 -32.37 -40.09 15.06
N LEU A 11 -31.32 -40.56 15.71
CA LEU A 11 -30.40 -39.64 16.32
C LEU A 11 -29.19 -39.26 15.48
N ALA A 12 -28.94 -39.98 14.44
CA ALA A 12 -27.74 -39.76 13.65
C ALA A 12 -27.80 -38.55 12.72
N ALA A 13 -28.99 -38.15 12.38
CA ALA A 13 -29.13 -37.09 11.39
C ALA A 13 -28.86 -35.68 11.91
N ALA A 14 -28.94 -35.51 13.21
CA ALA A 14 -28.80 -34.18 13.80
C ALA A 14 -27.38 -33.67 13.84
N PHE A 15 -26.42 -34.55 13.81
CA PHE A 15 -25.06 -34.13 13.96
C PHE A 15 -24.42 -33.61 12.67
N ALA A 16 -24.87 -34.04 11.57
CA ALA A 16 -24.27 -33.66 10.31
C ALA A 16 -24.52 -32.19 9.95
N ALA A 17 -25.64 -31.67 10.37
CA ALA A 17 -25.98 -30.29 10.02
C ALA A 17 -25.18 -29.27 10.81
N PHE A 18 -24.70 -29.66 11.97
CA PHE A 18 -23.98 -28.70 12.80
C PHE A 18 -22.54 -28.43 12.34
N ALA A 19 -21.92 -29.42 11.78
CA ALA A 19 -20.53 -29.29 11.34
C ALA A 19 -20.38 -28.40 10.10
N ILE A 20 -21.39 -28.36 9.27
CA ILE A 20 -21.31 -27.63 8.00
C ILE A 20 -21.47 -26.14 8.22
N THR A 21 -22.26 -25.74 9.20
CA THR A 21 -22.50 -24.32 9.44
C THR A 21 -21.28 -23.59 10.01
N GLY A 22 -20.47 -24.28 10.78
CA GLY A 22 -19.28 -23.69 11.34
C GLY A 22 -18.16 -23.47 10.33
N GLY A 23 -18.06 -24.34 9.34
CA GLY A 23 -17.01 -24.25 8.35
C GLY A 23 -17.15 -23.07 7.38
N ILE A 24 -18.36 -22.71 7.07
CA ILE A 24 -18.62 -21.62 6.12
C ILE A 24 -18.25 -20.26 6.71
N ARG A 25 -18.50 -20.06 7.98
CA ARG A 25 -18.19 -18.80 8.65
C ARG A 25 -16.67 -18.56 8.80
N ALA A 26 -15.93 -19.63 9.02
CA ALA A 26 -14.48 -19.51 9.12
C ALA A 26 -13.84 -19.14 7.78
N SER A 27 -14.40 -19.63 6.69
CA SER A 27 -13.90 -19.31 5.35
C SER A 27 -14.13 -17.85 4.95
N GLU A 28 -15.26 -17.28 5.30
CA GLU A 28 -15.55 -15.87 5.02
C GLU A 28 -14.63 -14.93 5.79
N THR A 29 -14.28 -15.28 7.01
CA THR A 29 -13.40 -14.45 7.82
C THR A 29 -11.97 -14.45 7.28
N VAL A 30 -11.50 -15.55 6.75
CA VAL A 30 -10.16 -15.66 6.17
C VAL A 30 -10.05 -14.86 4.86
N ILE A 31 -11.08 -14.87 4.04
CA ILE A 31 -11.07 -14.13 2.77
C ILE A 31 -11.02 -12.62 3.00
N ARG A 32 -11.65 -12.12 4.02
CA ARG A 32 -11.61 -10.68 4.35
C ARG A 32 -10.27 -10.23 4.90
N ALA A 33 -9.54 -11.10 5.55
CA ALA A 33 -8.23 -10.75 6.10
C ALA A 33 -7.14 -10.64 5.04
N GLU A 34 -7.30 -11.31 3.91
CA GLU A 34 -6.30 -11.28 2.83
C GLU A 34 -6.39 -10.05 1.93
N GLU A 35 -7.44 -9.27 2.04
CA GLU A 35 -7.69 -8.17 1.12
C GLU A 35 -6.85 -6.92 1.40
N HIS A 36 -6.01 -6.94 2.43
CA HIS A 36 -5.27 -5.74 2.85
C HIS A 36 -3.78 -5.99 3.10
N LEU A 37 -3.17 -6.86 2.33
CA LEU A 37 -1.73 -7.01 2.39
C LEU A 37 -1.08 -5.87 1.60
N ALA A 38 -0.37 -5.01 2.33
CA ALA A 38 0.46 -4.00 1.70
C ALA A 38 1.49 -4.68 0.79
N PRO A 39 1.75 -4.13 -0.39
CA PRO A 39 2.74 -4.71 -1.29
C PRO A 39 4.12 -4.76 -0.62
N ALA A 40 4.89 -5.79 -0.97
CA ALA A 40 6.25 -5.94 -0.47
C ALA A 40 7.09 -4.70 -0.82
N ALA A 41 7.91 -4.25 0.11
CA ALA A 41 8.75 -3.08 -0.10
C ALA A 41 9.89 -3.37 -1.08
N GLY A 42 10.30 -2.35 -1.83
CA GLY A 42 11.45 -2.42 -2.73
C GLY A 42 11.15 -2.98 -4.12
N VAL A 43 9.90 -3.08 -4.51
CA VAL A 43 9.51 -3.58 -5.84
C VAL A 43 9.30 -2.41 -6.80
N ASP A 44 9.90 -2.48 -7.99
CA ASP A 44 9.69 -1.49 -9.05
C ASP A 44 8.20 -1.29 -9.28
N SER A 45 7.78 -0.04 -9.34
CA SER A 45 6.37 0.29 -9.37
C SER A 45 6.06 1.50 -10.24
N THR A 46 4.77 1.71 -10.48
CA THR A 46 4.27 2.83 -11.27
C THR A 46 2.97 3.33 -10.65
N ILE A 47 2.81 4.65 -10.57
CA ILE A 47 1.52 5.26 -10.22
C ILE A 47 0.91 5.82 -11.50
N PRO A 48 -0.20 5.26 -11.99
CA PRO A 48 -0.90 5.82 -13.13
C PRO A 48 -1.69 7.07 -12.73
N PHE A 49 -1.91 7.96 -13.67
CA PHE A 49 -2.69 9.18 -13.47
C PHE A 49 -2.17 10.06 -12.32
N ALA A 50 -0.87 10.21 -12.24
CA ALA A 50 -0.21 10.88 -11.14
C ALA A 50 -0.65 12.34 -10.97
N ASN A 51 -0.74 13.10 -12.06
CA ASN A 51 -1.20 14.48 -12.02
C ASN A 51 -2.73 14.63 -12.06
N SER A 52 -3.44 13.52 -12.19
CA SER A 52 -4.90 13.50 -12.26
C SER A 52 -5.56 13.12 -10.93
N GLY A 53 -4.86 13.35 -9.82
CA GLY A 53 -5.40 13.15 -8.48
C GLY A 53 -5.05 11.81 -7.84
N ASN A 54 -4.17 11.04 -8.42
CA ASN A 54 -3.79 9.75 -7.86
C ASN A 54 -2.60 9.84 -6.89
N ILE A 55 -2.05 11.02 -6.67
CA ILE A 55 -1.06 11.28 -5.63
C ILE A 55 -1.75 12.01 -4.48
N ARG A 56 -1.67 11.44 -3.29
CA ARG A 56 -2.29 11.98 -2.10
C ARG A 56 -1.35 12.81 -1.25
N ASP A 57 -0.11 12.39 -1.14
CA ASP A 57 0.89 13.06 -0.30
C ASP A 57 2.29 12.77 -0.84
N TRP A 58 3.25 13.59 -0.43
CA TRP A 58 4.66 13.36 -0.70
C TRP A 58 5.49 13.92 0.43
N ARG A 59 6.67 13.34 0.64
CA ARG A 59 7.61 13.79 1.67
C ARG A 59 9.04 13.66 1.18
N PRO A 60 9.86 14.68 1.36
CA PRO A 60 11.27 14.55 1.03
C PRO A 60 12.00 13.60 1.97
N ASP A 61 12.97 12.88 1.43
CA ASP A 61 13.89 12.05 2.18
C ASP A 61 15.29 12.63 1.97
N GLY A 62 15.59 13.73 2.66
CA GLY A 62 16.79 14.50 2.43
C GLY A 62 16.83 15.12 1.04
N THR A 63 18.01 15.16 0.44
CA THR A 63 18.22 15.66 -0.93
C THR A 63 18.26 14.53 -1.97
N ASP A 64 18.30 13.28 -1.53
CA ASP A 64 18.56 12.12 -2.38
C ASP A 64 17.32 11.32 -2.72
N GLY A 65 16.20 11.57 -2.09
CA GLY A 65 15.02 10.77 -2.26
C GLY A 65 13.72 11.49 -1.92
N LEU A 66 12.64 10.82 -2.27
CA LEU A 66 11.28 11.31 -2.09
C LEU A 66 10.34 10.15 -1.81
N TYR A 67 9.51 10.29 -0.81
CA TYR A 67 8.38 9.38 -0.58
C TYR A 67 7.12 9.95 -1.24
N VAL A 68 6.37 9.11 -1.89
CA VAL A 68 5.09 9.47 -2.54
C VAL A 68 4.01 8.52 -2.08
N GLN A 69 2.86 9.05 -1.73
CA GLN A 69 1.69 8.25 -1.36
C GLN A 69 0.62 8.35 -2.44
N ASP A 70 0.10 7.22 -2.87
CA ASP A 70 -0.98 7.21 -3.84
C ASP A 70 -2.36 7.40 -3.18
N SER A 71 -3.39 7.46 -3.98
CA SER A 71 -4.76 7.68 -3.50
C SER A 71 -5.29 6.52 -2.63
N ARG A 72 -4.70 5.34 -2.73
CA ARG A 72 -5.06 4.19 -1.91
C ARG A 72 -4.37 4.18 -0.55
N GLY A 73 -3.36 5.02 -0.38
CA GLY A 73 -2.59 5.10 0.85
C GLY A 73 -1.28 4.33 0.82
N ASP A 74 -0.94 3.72 -0.31
CA ASP A 74 0.32 2.99 -0.47
C ASP A 74 1.49 3.96 -0.65
N TRP A 75 2.62 3.66 -0.04
CA TRP A 75 3.81 4.48 -0.12
C TRP A 75 4.81 3.92 -1.11
N TYR A 76 5.49 4.83 -1.78
CA TYR A 76 6.55 4.55 -2.75
C TYR A 76 7.75 5.43 -2.43
N ARG A 77 8.93 4.98 -2.79
CA ARG A 77 10.15 5.77 -2.63
C ARG A 77 10.83 5.93 -3.98
N ALA A 78 11.11 7.18 -4.33
CA ALA A 78 11.91 7.53 -5.49
C ALA A 78 13.32 7.90 -5.02
N ALA A 79 14.32 7.29 -5.63
CA ALA A 79 15.70 7.75 -5.47
C ALA A 79 16.03 8.73 -6.59
N LEU A 80 16.76 9.80 -6.27
CA LEU A 80 17.13 10.83 -7.23
C LEU A 80 18.49 10.57 -7.81
N ALA A 81 18.68 10.93 -9.08
CA ALA A 81 19.93 10.73 -9.80
C ALA A 81 21.06 11.66 -9.29
N ALA A 82 20.70 12.82 -8.77
CA ALA A 82 21.62 13.80 -8.19
C ALA A 82 20.94 14.48 -7.02
N PRO A 83 21.68 15.07 -6.08
CA PRO A 83 21.09 15.77 -4.95
C PRO A 83 20.20 16.92 -5.44
N CYS A 84 18.99 16.95 -4.90
CA CYS A 84 17.98 17.99 -5.16
C CYS A 84 17.95 18.91 -3.94
N THR A 85 18.78 19.94 -3.95
CA THR A 85 19.09 20.72 -2.75
C THR A 85 17.89 21.47 -2.16
N ASP A 86 16.97 21.90 -3.02
CA ASP A 86 15.78 22.63 -2.57
C ASP A 86 14.64 21.72 -2.11
N LEU A 87 14.73 20.43 -2.35
CA LEU A 87 13.66 19.48 -2.05
C LEU A 87 13.25 19.46 -0.56
N PRO A 88 14.19 19.44 0.41
CA PRO A 88 13.80 19.38 1.83
C PRO A 88 13.02 20.60 2.30
N ASN A 89 13.17 21.73 1.63
CA ASN A 89 12.51 22.98 2.00
C ASN A 89 11.39 23.38 1.04
N ALA A 90 11.03 22.50 0.12
CA ALA A 90 10.00 22.80 -0.85
C ALA A 90 8.60 22.67 -0.24
N ASP A 91 7.76 23.65 -0.48
CA ASP A 91 6.35 23.60 -0.13
C ASP A 91 5.52 22.95 -1.22
N GLN A 92 6.01 23.03 -2.45
CA GLN A 92 5.33 22.48 -3.62
C GLN A 92 6.34 21.86 -4.57
N ILE A 93 5.95 20.77 -5.19
CA ILE A 93 6.70 20.13 -6.27
C ILE A 93 5.76 19.81 -7.42
N ALA A 94 6.29 19.73 -8.62
CA ALA A 94 5.55 19.24 -9.78
C ALA A 94 6.09 17.88 -10.17
N PHE A 95 5.20 16.94 -10.46
CA PHE A 95 5.57 15.62 -10.95
C PHE A 95 5.66 15.66 -12.47
N LEU A 96 6.84 15.37 -12.99
CA LEU A 96 7.09 15.31 -14.43
C LEU A 96 6.96 13.86 -14.86
N THR A 97 5.76 13.51 -15.26
CA THR A 97 5.38 12.14 -15.62
C THR A 97 5.78 11.81 -17.05
N ARG A 98 5.77 10.53 -17.37
CA ARG A 98 6.02 10.04 -18.71
C ARG A 98 4.76 9.44 -19.32
N GLY A 99 4.71 9.44 -20.66
CA GLY A 99 3.58 8.88 -21.40
C GLY A 99 2.26 9.48 -20.93
N PRO A 100 1.21 8.67 -20.78
CA PRO A 100 -0.08 9.17 -20.34
C PRO A 100 -0.12 9.29 -18.80
N ASP A 101 0.63 10.25 -18.26
CA ASP A 101 0.58 10.62 -16.83
C ASP A 101 0.98 9.49 -15.87
N GLN A 102 2.07 8.79 -16.18
CA GLN A 102 2.61 7.74 -15.32
C GLN A 102 3.83 8.23 -14.55
N LEU A 103 3.84 7.97 -13.26
CA LEU A 103 4.98 8.25 -12.40
C LEU A 103 5.72 6.93 -12.15
N ASP A 104 6.95 6.87 -12.62
CA ASP A 104 7.81 5.67 -12.54
C ASP A 104 9.28 6.08 -12.36
N LYS A 105 10.19 5.11 -12.42
CA LYS A 105 11.63 5.35 -12.28
C LYS A 105 12.24 6.24 -13.37
N PHE A 106 11.55 6.45 -14.47
CA PHE A 106 12.01 7.32 -15.55
C PHE A 106 11.43 8.73 -15.47
N SER A 107 10.63 9.00 -14.47
CA SER A 107 10.00 10.29 -14.23
C SER A 107 10.96 11.22 -13.49
N ALA A 108 10.49 12.40 -13.18
CA ALA A 108 11.23 13.43 -12.47
C ALA A 108 10.29 14.29 -11.66
N ILE A 109 10.85 15.12 -10.80
CA ILE A 109 10.12 16.22 -10.16
C ILE A 109 10.76 17.55 -10.54
N ALA A 110 9.96 18.60 -10.52
CA ALA A 110 10.44 19.97 -10.64
C ALA A 110 10.27 20.66 -9.29
N VAL A 111 11.37 21.18 -8.75
CA VAL A 111 11.42 21.86 -7.47
C VAL A 111 12.02 23.23 -7.70
N ARG A 112 11.22 24.29 -7.53
CA ARG A 112 11.66 25.67 -7.74
C ARG A 112 12.37 25.91 -9.07
N GLY A 113 11.88 25.25 -10.13
CA GLY A 113 12.44 25.36 -11.47
C GLY A 113 13.59 24.38 -11.77
N GLU A 114 14.09 23.67 -10.77
CA GLU A 114 15.09 22.63 -10.97
C GLU A 114 14.44 21.29 -11.25
N ARG A 115 14.97 20.56 -12.23
CA ARG A 115 14.51 19.20 -12.54
C ARG A 115 15.36 18.17 -11.83
N CYS A 116 14.72 17.36 -10.99
CA CYS A 116 15.37 16.28 -10.26
C CYS A 116 14.84 14.94 -10.79
N SER A 117 15.66 14.23 -11.53
CA SER A 117 15.28 12.96 -12.18
C SER A 117 15.35 11.79 -11.22
N PHE A 118 14.46 10.82 -11.39
CA PHE A 118 14.47 9.58 -10.62
C PHE A 118 15.47 8.58 -11.21
N THR A 119 16.00 7.71 -10.37
CA THR A 119 16.72 6.51 -10.78
C THR A 119 15.96 5.25 -10.43
N THR A 120 15.21 5.28 -9.32
CA THR A 120 14.35 4.16 -8.92
C THR A 120 13.01 4.70 -8.46
N PHE A 121 11.99 3.88 -8.58
CA PHE A 121 10.67 4.16 -8.02
C PHE A 121 10.09 2.82 -7.57
N VAL A 122 10.08 2.60 -6.26
CA VAL A 122 9.78 1.30 -5.66
C VAL A 122 8.75 1.43 -4.56
N THR A 123 8.05 0.35 -4.29
CA THR A 123 7.16 0.27 -3.15
C THR A 123 7.93 0.43 -1.85
N SER A 124 7.31 1.06 -0.86
CA SER A 124 7.98 1.40 0.40
C SER A 124 7.01 1.33 1.57
N ALA A 125 7.57 1.19 2.76
CA ALA A 125 6.82 1.48 3.98
C ALA A 125 6.60 2.99 4.11
N ALA A 126 5.69 3.40 4.97
CA ALA A 126 5.45 4.80 5.27
C ALA A 126 6.74 5.46 5.80
N PRO A 127 7.02 6.71 5.40
CA PRO A 127 8.19 7.42 5.90
C PRO A 127 8.09 7.68 7.41
N PRO A 128 9.22 7.91 8.10
CA PRO A 128 9.20 8.26 9.51
C PRO A 128 8.45 9.58 9.73
N LYS A 129 7.79 9.70 10.86
CA LYS A 129 6.99 10.87 11.19
C LYS A 129 7.88 12.10 11.39
N ARG A 130 7.48 13.22 10.81
CA ARG A 130 8.20 14.49 10.94
C ARG A 130 8.39 14.98 12.38
N GLU A 131 7.50 14.63 13.27
CA GLU A 131 7.55 15.03 14.67
C GLU A 131 8.82 14.58 15.40
N LYS A 132 9.34 13.39 15.05
CA LYS A 132 10.57 12.88 15.66
C LYS A 132 11.81 13.67 15.23
N LEU A 133 11.81 14.19 14.02
CA LEU A 133 12.93 15.00 13.52
C LEU A 133 12.94 16.39 14.15
N ALA A 134 11.79 16.99 14.35
CA ALA A 134 11.67 18.28 15.02
C ALA A 134 12.06 18.19 16.50
N ALA A 135 11.68 17.13 17.19
CA ALA A 135 12.06 16.89 18.58
C ALA A 135 13.55 16.62 18.74
N ALA A 136 14.20 16.02 17.77
CA ALA A 136 15.63 15.75 17.81
C ALA A 136 16.50 17.00 17.59
N LYS A 137 15.94 18.07 17.02
CA LYS A 137 16.63 19.33 16.78
C LYS A 137 16.55 20.33 17.93
N SER A 138 15.65 20.10 18.85
CA SER A 138 15.51 20.93 20.03
C SER A 138 16.22 20.32 21.24
#